data_e14dd1788a72837f4d7a7e8fee2e24f6
#
_entry.id   e14dd1788a72837f4d7a7e8fee2e24f6
#
_cell.length_a   1.000
_cell.length_b   1.000
_cell.length_c   1.000
_cell.angle_alpha   90.00
_cell.angle_beta   90.00
_cell.angle_gamma   90.00
#
_symmetry.space_group_name_H-M   'P 1'
#
loop_
_entity.id
_entity.type
_entity.pdbx_description
1 polymer ?
#
loop_
_entity_poly.entity_id
_entity_poly.type
_entity_poly.pdbx_seq_one_letter_code
_entity_poly.pdbx_strand_id
1 'polypeptide(L)'
;MYRIAMKKLLKWKESKRRKPLIIEGARQVGKTWLMKEFGRLYYTDTVYINFDSNSRMAELFASDLDTERLIMGLELYSGRKIDPDHTLLIFDEVQEVPRALSSLKYFYENAPEYHIVCAGSLLGIALHEGTSFPVGKVDFLKLFPLSFKEFLMAAGKERYSELLSKQDYPMITSFKQTYIDALKQYYFVGGMPEAVQSFAENKDFNEVREIQKRILAAYEQDFSKHAPNEIVPKIRMLWNSIPSQLARENKKFVYGLVREGARAKDYETAILWLSDCGLVHKISRVNAAGIPLKAYEDLKAFKLFLVDVGLLGCMAGLRQRTLLDGNDLFIEFKGALTEQYVCQQLKTIEDLGIYYYTNDRGSCEIDFIVDTGEQVIPVEVKAETNLRAKSLKTYQEKFAPEIAVRTSMADFKKEDRLVNLPLYAVEQIAEL
;
A
#
# COMPACT_ATOMS: atom_id res chain seq x y z
N MET A 1 -8.91 -14.33 -7.40
CA MET A 1 -7.74 -13.46 -7.76
C MET A 1 -6.57 -13.80 -6.83
N TYR A 2 -5.36 -13.99 -7.33
CA TYR A 2 -4.21 -14.33 -6.47
C TYR A 2 -3.69 -13.08 -5.73
N ARG A 3 -3.28 -13.26 -4.45
CA ARG A 3 -2.63 -12.21 -3.66
C ARG A 3 -1.33 -12.76 -3.08
N ILE A 4 -0.23 -12.03 -3.25
CA ILE A 4 1.09 -12.39 -2.69
C ILE A 4 1.01 -12.49 -1.15
N ALA A 5 0.18 -11.68 -0.52
CA ALA A 5 -0.11 -11.71 0.91
C ALA A 5 -0.58 -13.09 1.43
N MET A 6 -1.12 -13.96 0.55
CA MET A 6 -1.51 -15.33 0.91
C MET A 6 -0.32 -16.16 1.42
N LYS A 7 0.89 -15.95 0.84
CA LYS A 7 2.11 -16.62 1.31
C LYS A 7 2.48 -16.21 2.74
N LYS A 8 2.24 -14.93 3.08
CA LYS A 8 2.50 -14.41 4.44
C LYS A 8 1.51 -15.00 5.45
N LEU A 9 0.25 -15.15 5.06
CA LEU A 9 -0.77 -15.81 5.89
C LEU A 9 -0.42 -17.29 6.14
N LEU A 10 0.09 -18.00 5.13
CA LEU A 10 0.59 -19.38 5.31
C LEU A 10 1.75 -19.44 6.30
N LYS A 11 2.75 -18.57 6.13
CA LYS A 11 3.89 -18.50 7.06
C LYS A 11 3.43 -18.18 8.49
N TRP A 12 2.43 -17.28 8.63
CA TRP A 12 1.82 -16.99 9.93
C TRP A 12 1.11 -18.23 10.50
N LYS A 13 0.31 -18.95 9.71
CA LYS A 13 -0.38 -20.17 10.16
C LYS A 13 0.60 -21.23 10.69
N GLU A 14 1.73 -21.40 10.03
CA GLU A 14 2.75 -22.42 10.38
C GLU A 14 3.66 -22.00 11.55
N SER A 15 3.59 -20.76 11.98
CA SER A 15 4.43 -20.23 13.05
C SER A 15 4.06 -20.82 14.40
N LYS A 16 5.03 -21.41 15.10
CA LYS A 16 4.88 -21.90 16.49
C LYS A 16 4.68 -20.78 17.52
N ARG A 17 5.02 -19.54 17.17
CA ARG A 17 4.88 -18.36 18.02
C ARG A 17 3.81 -17.41 17.47
N ARG A 18 2.84 -17.96 16.74
CA ARG A 18 1.72 -17.23 16.15
C ARG A 18 0.97 -16.45 17.22
N LYS A 19 0.64 -15.21 16.90
CA LYS A 19 -0.30 -14.37 17.64
C LYS A 19 -1.54 -14.11 16.79
N PRO A 20 -2.69 -13.69 17.36
CA PRO A 20 -3.79 -13.18 16.56
C PRO A 20 -3.27 -12.15 15.55
N LEU A 21 -3.69 -12.28 14.29
CA LEU A 21 -3.18 -11.46 13.19
C LEU A 21 -4.15 -10.33 12.87
N ILE A 22 -3.64 -9.12 12.78
CA ILE A 22 -4.39 -7.94 12.33
C ILE A 22 -3.96 -7.58 10.91
N ILE A 23 -4.91 -7.56 9.95
CA ILE A 23 -4.67 -7.11 8.60
C ILE A 23 -5.04 -5.64 8.49
N GLU A 24 -4.03 -4.79 8.29
CA GLU A 24 -4.16 -3.35 8.08
C GLU A 24 -4.12 -3.00 6.59
N GLY A 25 -4.69 -1.86 6.23
CA GLY A 25 -4.65 -1.31 4.87
C GLY A 25 -5.88 -0.50 4.54
N ALA A 26 -5.81 0.27 3.49
CA ALA A 26 -6.90 1.14 3.04
C ALA A 26 -8.22 0.37 2.86
N ARG A 27 -9.33 1.09 2.91
CA ARG A 27 -10.63 0.49 2.58
C ARG A 27 -10.62 -0.01 1.13
N GLN A 28 -11.34 -1.12 0.87
CA GLN A 28 -11.50 -1.73 -0.45
C GLN A 28 -10.22 -2.34 -1.08
N VAL A 29 -9.12 -2.51 -0.34
CA VAL A 29 -7.93 -3.25 -0.82
C VAL A 29 -8.06 -4.77 -0.75
N GLY A 30 -9.23 -5.28 -0.31
CA GLY A 30 -9.56 -6.70 -0.34
C GLY A 30 -9.25 -7.48 0.94
N LYS A 31 -9.21 -6.82 2.12
CA LYS A 31 -8.95 -7.47 3.43
C LYS A 31 -9.92 -8.62 3.71
N THR A 32 -11.22 -8.33 3.67
CA THR A 32 -12.29 -9.32 3.92
C THR A 32 -12.21 -10.50 2.95
N TRP A 33 -11.98 -10.21 1.66
CA TRP A 33 -11.83 -11.26 0.65
C TRP A 33 -10.61 -12.15 0.96
N LEU A 34 -9.48 -11.55 1.30
CA LEU A 34 -8.24 -12.28 1.60
C LEU A 34 -8.41 -13.23 2.80
N MET A 35 -9.05 -12.76 3.88
CA MET A 35 -9.33 -13.56 5.07
C MET A 35 -10.25 -14.75 4.75
N LYS A 36 -11.35 -14.50 4.03
CA LYS A 36 -12.30 -15.56 3.63
C LYS A 36 -11.66 -16.57 2.69
N GLU A 37 -10.88 -16.12 1.72
CA GLU A 37 -10.20 -17.01 0.78
C GLU A 37 -9.10 -17.83 1.47
N PHE A 38 -8.40 -17.24 2.44
CA PHE A 38 -7.44 -17.95 3.27
C PHE A 38 -8.12 -19.06 4.08
N GLY A 39 -9.26 -18.76 4.72
CA GLY A 39 -10.07 -19.78 5.41
C GLY A 39 -10.51 -20.91 4.48
N ARG A 40 -11.06 -20.53 3.30
CA ARG A 40 -11.53 -21.51 2.31
C ARG A 40 -10.44 -22.47 1.82
N LEU A 41 -9.20 -21.96 1.63
CA LEU A 41 -8.11 -22.75 1.04
C LEU A 41 -7.34 -23.59 2.07
N TYR A 42 -7.25 -23.13 3.32
CA TYR A 42 -6.29 -23.70 4.27
C TYR A 42 -6.89 -24.16 5.60
N TYR A 43 -8.21 -24.07 5.77
CA TYR A 43 -8.92 -24.56 6.95
C TYR A 43 -10.11 -25.41 6.54
N THR A 44 -10.51 -26.30 7.42
CA THR A 44 -11.70 -27.16 7.22
C THR A 44 -12.97 -26.35 7.41
N ASP A 45 -12.94 -25.42 8.38
CA ASP A 45 -14.08 -24.53 8.67
C ASP A 45 -13.61 -23.10 8.93
N THR A 46 -14.55 -22.16 8.79
CA THR A 46 -14.31 -20.74 9.01
C THR A 46 -15.50 -20.12 9.72
N VAL A 47 -15.27 -19.49 10.85
CA VAL A 47 -16.27 -18.70 11.56
C VAL A 47 -16.00 -17.22 11.28
N TYR A 48 -16.90 -16.61 10.50
CA TYR A 48 -16.81 -15.21 10.11
C TYR A 48 -17.75 -14.36 10.94
N ILE A 49 -17.20 -13.39 11.65
CA ILE A 49 -17.90 -12.40 12.47
C ILE A 49 -17.65 -11.02 11.87
N ASN A 50 -18.72 -10.35 11.47
CA ASN A 50 -18.66 -8.92 11.16
C ASN A 50 -19.17 -8.16 12.39
N PHE A 51 -18.37 -7.21 12.88
CA PHE A 51 -18.70 -6.41 14.04
C PHE A 51 -19.49 -5.13 13.71
N ASP A 52 -19.54 -4.74 12.43
CA ASP A 52 -20.34 -3.57 12.02
C ASP A 52 -21.83 -3.82 12.30
N SER A 53 -22.43 -2.89 13.08
CA SER A 53 -23.85 -2.92 13.46
C SER A 53 -24.30 -4.23 14.14
N ASN A 54 -23.40 -4.93 14.85
CA ASN A 54 -23.65 -6.24 15.47
C ASN A 54 -23.81 -6.13 16.99
N SER A 55 -25.03 -5.82 17.44
CA SER A 55 -25.33 -5.64 18.86
C SER A 55 -25.06 -6.89 19.72
N ARG A 56 -25.33 -8.10 19.18
CA ARG A 56 -25.08 -9.37 19.91
C ARG A 56 -23.60 -9.56 20.21
N MET A 57 -22.74 -9.25 19.25
CA MET A 57 -21.29 -9.33 19.47
C MET A 57 -20.82 -8.22 20.41
N ALA A 58 -21.36 -7.02 20.29
CA ALA A 58 -21.07 -5.95 21.25
C ALA A 58 -21.42 -6.36 22.69
N GLU A 59 -22.58 -6.97 22.92
CA GLU A 59 -22.99 -7.48 24.24
C GLU A 59 -22.12 -8.64 24.72
N LEU A 60 -21.79 -9.60 23.85
CA LEU A 60 -20.94 -10.74 24.21
C LEU A 60 -19.57 -10.29 24.72
N PHE A 61 -18.91 -9.39 24.00
CA PHE A 61 -17.59 -8.87 24.38
C PHE A 61 -17.64 -7.81 25.48
N ALA A 62 -18.80 -7.21 25.77
CA ALA A 62 -18.97 -6.24 26.83
C ALA A 62 -18.97 -6.86 28.24
N SER A 63 -19.42 -8.12 28.40
CA SER A 63 -19.60 -8.74 29.70
C SER A 63 -18.28 -9.07 30.40
N ASP A 64 -17.49 -9.95 29.79
CA ASP A 64 -16.14 -10.29 30.24
C ASP A 64 -15.30 -10.72 29.00
N LEU A 65 -14.02 -11.00 29.21
CA LEU A 65 -13.11 -11.42 28.14
C LEU A 65 -12.52 -12.82 28.42
N ASP A 66 -13.29 -13.67 29.15
CA ASP A 66 -12.97 -15.06 29.34
C ASP A 66 -13.06 -15.80 27.98
N THR A 67 -11.97 -16.45 27.62
CA THR A 67 -11.82 -17.05 26.28
C THR A 67 -12.72 -18.24 26.04
N GLU A 68 -12.99 -19.09 27.05
CA GLU A 68 -13.89 -20.24 26.92
C GLU A 68 -15.32 -19.76 26.69
N ARG A 69 -15.71 -18.75 27.45
CA ARG A 69 -17.05 -18.16 27.30
C ARG A 69 -17.20 -17.43 25.95
N LEU A 70 -16.18 -16.74 25.49
CA LEU A 70 -16.19 -16.10 24.18
C LEU A 70 -16.32 -17.15 23.07
N ILE A 71 -15.54 -18.23 23.12
CA ILE A 71 -15.65 -19.33 22.13
C ILE A 71 -17.05 -19.92 22.12
N MET A 72 -17.62 -20.26 23.32
CA MET A 72 -18.99 -20.76 23.42
C MET A 72 -19.99 -19.78 22.79
N GLY A 73 -19.84 -18.48 23.06
CA GLY A 73 -20.69 -17.43 22.48
C GLY A 73 -20.60 -17.35 20.95
N LEU A 74 -19.38 -17.49 20.40
CA LEU A 74 -19.15 -17.53 18.96
C LEU A 74 -19.71 -18.79 18.31
N GLU A 75 -19.63 -19.96 18.99
CA GLU A 75 -20.27 -21.20 18.55
C GLU A 75 -21.80 -21.07 18.49
N LEU A 76 -22.42 -20.55 19.55
CA LEU A 76 -23.85 -20.29 19.59
C LEU A 76 -24.31 -19.29 18.51
N TYR A 77 -23.51 -18.27 18.26
CA TYR A 77 -23.81 -17.27 17.24
C TYR A 77 -23.70 -17.82 15.82
N SER A 78 -22.63 -18.57 15.54
CA SER A 78 -22.36 -19.13 14.21
C SER A 78 -23.11 -20.41 13.91
N GLY A 79 -23.61 -21.11 14.94
CA GLY A 79 -24.18 -22.46 14.83
C GLY A 79 -23.15 -23.53 14.45
N ARG A 80 -21.86 -23.27 14.69
CA ARG A 80 -20.73 -24.14 14.32
C ARG A 80 -19.85 -24.39 15.52
N LYS A 81 -19.31 -25.59 15.63
CA LYS A 81 -18.27 -25.91 16.61
C LYS A 81 -16.95 -25.31 16.15
N ILE A 82 -16.20 -24.73 17.06
CA ILE A 82 -14.90 -24.11 16.80
C ILE A 82 -13.81 -25.07 17.27
N ASP A 83 -13.16 -25.71 16.29
CA ASP A 83 -12.02 -26.58 16.53
C ASP A 83 -10.72 -25.77 16.39
N PRO A 84 -9.84 -25.73 17.41
CA PRO A 84 -8.64 -24.91 17.38
C PRO A 84 -7.71 -25.18 16.18
N ASP A 85 -7.57 -26.46 15.77
CA ASP A 85 -6.64 -26.84 14.72
C ASP A 85 -7.21 -26.68 13.30
N HIS A 86 -8.55 -26.68 13.18
CA HIS A 86 -9.23 -26.80 11.89
C HIS A 86 -10.09 -25.60 11.53
N THR A 87 -10.40 -24.71 12.50
CA THR A 87 -11.28 -23.55 12.29
C THR A 87 -10.48 -22.24 12.28
N LEU A 88 -10.69 -21.42 11.26
CA LEU A 88 -10.23 -20.03 11.27
C LEU A 88 -11.31 -19.10 11.80
N LEU A 89 -11.00 -18.35 12.84
CA LEU A 89 -11.82 -17.23 13.31
C LEU A 89 -11.47 -15.96 12.53
N ILE A 90 -12.46 -15.36 11.88
CA ILE A 90 -12.31 -14.11 11.15
C ILE A 90 -13.13 -13.03 11.84
N PHE A 91 -12.45 -11.98 12.34
CA PHE A 91 -13.05 -10.81 12.96
C PHE A 91 -12.93 -9.62 12.01
N ASP A 92 -14.03 -9.29 11.34
CA ASP A 92 -14.05 -8.19 10.36
C ASP A 92 -14.67 -6.94 10.98
N GLU A 93 -14.13 -5.76 10.61
CA GLU A 93 -14.47 -4.44 11.19
C GLU A 93 -14.40 -4.44 12.73
N VAL A 94 -13.33 -5.05 13.27
CA VAL A 94 -13.15 -5.30 14.70
C VAL A 94 -13.08 -4.02 15.55
N GLN A 95 -12.74 -2.87 14.95
CA GLN A 95 -12.74 -1.57 15.61
C GLN A 95 -14.14 -1.10 16.06
N GLU A 96 -15.21 -1.62 15.45
CA GLU A 96 -16.58 -1.26 15.83
C GLU A 96 -16.95 -1.77 17.24
N VAL A 97 -16.22 -2.80 17.73
CA VAL A 97 -16.34 -3.31 19.10
C VAL A 97 -14.96 -3.29 19.78
N PRO A 98 -14.55 -2.19 20.41
CA PRO A 98 -13.19 -2.03 20.97
C PRO A 98 -12.77 -3.13 21.94
N ARG A 99 -13.73 -3.72 22.67
CA ARG A 99 -13.45 -4.85 23.57
C ARG A 99 -13.14 -6.16 22.81
N ALA A 100 -13.66 -6.33 21.60
CA ALA A 100 -13.28 -7.46 20.76
C ALA A 100 -11.80 -7.34 20.33
N LEU A 101 -11.33 -6.14 20.01
CA LEU A 101 -9.91 -5.88 19.77
C LEU A 101 -9.06 -6.16 21.02
N SER A 102 -9.51 -5.73 22.20
CA SER A 102 -8.82 -6.00 23.47
C SER A 102 -8.79 -7.48 23.83
N SER A 103 -9.79 -8.28 23.40
CA SER A 103 -9.85 -9.73 23.67
C SER A 103 -8.71 -10.50 23.02
N LEU A 104 -8.11 -10.00 21.95
CA LEU A 104 -6.99 -10.65 21.24
C LEU A 104 -5.80 -10.91 22.17
N LYS A 105 -5.59 -10.04 23.17
CA LYS A 105 -4.58 -10.27 24.21
C LYS A 105 -4.87 -11.55 25.00
N TYR A 106 -6.11 -11.74 25.41
CA TYR A 106 -6.50 -12.88 26.23
C TYR A 106 -6.50 -14.18 25.42
N PHE A 107 -6.88 -14.15 24.16
CA PHE A 107 -6.71 -15.27 23.25
C PHE A 107 -5.24 -15.66 23.11
N TYR A 108 -4.34 -14.71 22.93
CA TYR A 108 -2.91 -15.00 22.88
C TYR A 108 -2.36 -15.60 24.19
N GLU A 109 -2.82 -15.13 25.36
CA GLU A 109 -2.30 -15.53 26.65
C GLU A 109 -2.91 -16.85 27.17
N ASN A 110 -4.20 -17.07 26.93
CA ASN A 110 -4.98 -18.14 27.56
C ASN A 110 -5.48 -19.22 26.58
N ALA A 111 -5.51 -18.90 25.27
CA ALA A 111 -6.05 -19.79 24.23
C ALA A 111 -5.29 -19.62 22.90
N PRO A 112 -3.92 -19.74 22.90
CA PRO A 112 -3.07 -19.49 21.74
C PRO A 112 -3.25 -20.50 20.59
N GLU A 113 -3.93 -21.62 20.85
CA GLU A 113 -4.27 -22.63 19.88
C GLU A 113 -5.26 -22.14 18.82
N TYR A 114 -6.16 -21.20 19.16
CA TYR A 114 -7.12 -20.67 18.21
C TYR A 114 -6.48 -19.74 17.18
N HIS A 115 -6.83 -19.96 15.92
CA HIS A 115 -6.34 -19.16 14.79
C HIS A 115 -7.30 -17.99 14.55
N ILE A 116 -6.84 -16.78 14.84
CA ILE A 116 -7.66 -15.56 14.72
C ILE A 116 -7.02 -14.59 13.74
N VAL A 117 -7.77 -14.19 12.72
CA VAL A 117 -7.38 -13.12 11.78
C VAL A 117 -8.41 -12.01 11.85
N CYS A 118 -7.96 -10.80 12.06
CA CYS A 118 -8.80 -9.62 12.19
C CYS A 118 -8.54 -8.63 11.07
N ALA A 119 -9.56 -7.89 10.69
CA ALA A 119 -9.40 -6.71 9.84
C ALA A 119 -10.25 -5.55 10.33
N GLY A 120 -9.80 -4.35 9.99
CA GLY A 120 -10.56 -3.14 10.14
C GLY A 120 -9.99 -2.03 9.27
N SER A 121 -10.86 -1.26 8.67
CA SER A 121 -10.46 -0.22 7.70
C SER A 121 -9.89 1.03 8.36
N LEU A 122 -10.11 1.21 9.66
CA LEU A 122 -9.73 2.40 10.43
C LEU A 122 -8.95 2.03 11.71
N LEU A 123 -8.32 0.87 11.71
CA LEU A 123 -7.58 0.40 12.88
C LEU A 123 -6.46 1.36 13.30
N GLY A 124 -5.77 1.99 12.34
CA GLY A 124 -4.77 3.01 12.64
C GLY A 124 -5.33 4.20 13.45
N ILE A 125 -6.59 4.56 13.24
CA ILE A 125 -7.27 5.63 13.99
C ILE A 125 -7.79 5.13 15.32
N ALA A 126 -8.40 3.96 15.38
CA ALA A 126 -8.94 3.36 16.61
C ALA A 126 -7.86 3.16 17.68
N LEU A 127 -6.58 3.06 17.28
CA LEU A 127 -5.43 2.99 18.17
C LEU A 127 -5.25 4.27 19.02
N HIS A 128 -5.77 5.41 18.57
CA HIS A 128 -5.62 6.72 19.25
C HIS A 128 -6.78 7.06 20.19
N GLU A 129 -7.90 6.32 20.16
CA GLU A 129 -9.12 6.64 20.92
C GLU A 129 -9.20 5.98 22.31
N GLY A 130 -8.08 5.69 22.98
CA GLY A 130 -8.07 5.26 24.40
C GLY A 130 -8.53 3.82 24.63
N THR A 131 -8.64 2.99 23.61
CA THR A 131 -8.87 1.55 23.74
C THR A 131 -7.61 0.83 24.22
N SER A 132 -7.76 -0.15 25.13
CA SER A 132 -6.65 -1.03 25.54
C SER A 132 -6.22 -1.91 24.37
N PHE A 133 -5.36 -1.34 23.51
CA PHE A 133 -4.81 -2.07 22.37
C PHE A 133 -3.88 -3.20 22.85
N PRO A 134 -3.92 -4.40 22.28
CA PRO A 134 -3.12 -5.56 22.69
C PRO A 134 -1.65 -5.45 22.25
N VAL A 135 -0.94 -4.43 22.74
CA VAL A 135 0.47 -4.16 22.39
C VAL A 135 1.34 -5.38 22.63
N GLY A 136 2.09 -5.79 21.61
CA GLY A 136 3.00 -6.93 21.69
C GLY A 136 2.32 -8.31 21.73
N LYS A 137 0.98 -8.36 21.68
CA LYS A 137 0.17 -9.59 21.75
C LYS A 137 -0.52 -9.97 20.44
N VAL A 138 -0.26 -9.21 19.38
CA VAL A 138 -0.78 -9.41 18.03
C VAL A 138 0.35 -9.29 17.01
N ASP A 139 0.17 -9.94 15.87
CA ASP A 139 0.99 -9.76 14.67
C ASP A 139 0.25 -8.84 13.69
N PHE A 140 0.99 -8.23 12.75
CA PHE A 140 0.44 -7.32 11.76
C PHE A 140 0.79 -7.75 10.35
N LEU A 141 -0.16 -7.58 9.43
CA LEU A 141 0.03 -7.74 7.99
C LEU A 141 -0.52 -6.51 7.28
N LYS A 142 0.33 -5.75 6.60
CA LYS A 142 -0.10 -4.64 5.75
C LYS A 142 -0.53 -5.15 4.39
N LEU A 143 -1.75 -4.79 3.99
CA LEU A 143 -2.31 -5.11 2.68
C LEU A 143 -2.43 -3.84 1.84
N PHE A 144 -1.76 -3.84 0.70
CA PHE A 144 -1.77 -2.76 -0.29
C PHE A 144 -2.70 -3.11 -1.46
N PRO A 145 -3.04 -2.16 -2.35
CA PRO A 145 -3.59 -2.48 -3.66
C PRO A 145 -2.73 -3.52 -4.38
N LEU A 146 -3.28 -4.21 -5.39
CA LEU A 146 -2.52 -5.21 -6.14
C LEU A 146 -1.24 -4.59 -6.71
N SER A 147 -0.12 -5.29 -6.55
CA SER A 147 1.12 -4.94 -7.23
C SER A 147 1.04 -5.22 -8.74
N PHE A 148 2.02 -4.75 -9.50
CA PHE A 148 2.06 -5.02 -10.93
C PHE A 148 2.15 -6.52 -11.24
N LYS A 149 2.90 -7.29 -10.44
CA LYS A 149 2.95 -8.76 -10.57
C LYS A 149 1.58 -9.40 -10.31
N GLU A 150 0.86 -8.95 -9.29
CA GLU A 150 -0.50 -9.44 -9.00
C GLU A 150 -1.50 -9.05 -10.10
N PHE A 151 -1.36 -7.84 -10.69
CA PHE A 151 -2.15 -7.41 -11.83
C PHE A 151 -1.90 -8.28 -13.07
N LEU A 152 -0.64 -8.61 -13.38
CA LEU A 152 -0.32 -9.52 -14.49
C LEU A 152 -1.01 -10.89 -14.30
N MET A 153 -0.99 -11.42 -13.09
CA MET A 153 -1.68 -12.68 -12.77
C MET A 153 -3.19 -12.56 -12.96
N ALA A 154 -3.81 -11.48 -12.47
CA ALA A 154 -5.24 -11.23 -12.63
C ALA A 154 -5.63 -11.02 -14.11
N ALA A 155 -4.73 -10.47 -14.93
CA ALA A 155 -4.95 -10.24 -16.35
C ALA A 155 -4.71 -11.49 -17.23
N GLY A 156 -4.45 -12.68 -16.66
CA GLY A 156 -4.17 -13.92 -17.40
C GLY A 156 -2.75 -13.98 -17.96
N LYS A 157 -1.80 -13.28 -17.32
CA LYS A 157 -0.38 -13.19 -17.71
C LYS A 157 0.54 -13.77 -16.61
N GLU A 158 0.18 -14.93 -16.06
CA GLU A 158 0.90 -15.55 -14.92
C GLU A 158 2.36 -15.81 -15.24
N ARG A 159 2.65 -16.30 -16.45
CA ARG A 159 4.04 -16.57 -16.90
C ARG A 159 4.91 -15.31 -16.93
N TYR A 160 4.32 -14.16 -17.27
CA TYR A 160 5.03 -12.88 -17.24
C TYR A 160 5.36 -12.46 -15.79
N SER A 161 4.46 -12.69 -14.86
CA SER A 161 4.72 -12.46 -13.43
C SER A 161 5.81 -13.40 -12.89
N GLU A 162 5.83 -14.67 -13.34
CA GLU A 162 6.88 -15.62 -12.97
C GLU A 162 8.26 -15.22 -13.51
N LEU A 163 8.35 -14.77 -14.77
CA LEU A 163 9.61 -14.28 -15.36
C LEU A 163 10.18 -13.10 -14.57
N LEU A 164 9.33 -12.15 -14.15
CA LEU A 164 9.75 -11.06 -13.26
C LEU A 164 10.31 -11.62 -11.95
N SER A 165 9.61 -12.57 -11.32
CA SER A 165 10.04 -13.17 -10.05
C SER A 165 11.33 -14.00 -10.17
N LYS A 166 11.64 -14.53 -11.36
CA LYS A 166 12.89 -15.26 -11.65
C LYS A 166 14.02 -14.37 -12.15
N GLN A 167 13.74 -13.07 -12.41
CA GLN A 167 14.69 -12.11 -12.97
C GLN A 167 15.32 -12.57 -14.31
N ASP A 168 14.55 -13.29 -15.13
CA ASP A 168 15.03 -13.72 -16.45
C ASP A 168 14.98 -12.54 -17.44
N TYR A 169 15.91 -11.60 -17.26
CA TYR A 169 15.96 -10.36 -18.05
C TYR A 169 16.12 -10.59 -19.55
N PRO A 170 16.89 -11.60 -20.06
CA PRO A 170 16.90 -11.90 -21.48
C PRO A 170 15.52 -12.24 -22.03
N MET A 171 14.76 -13.10 -21.32
CA MET A 171 13.40 -13.45 -21.72
C MET A 171 12.45 -12.26 -21.58
N ILE A 172 12.55 -11.51 -20.47
CA ILE A 172 11.77 -10.29 -20.23
C ILE A 172 11.96 -9.28 -21.37
N THR A 173 13.20 -9.05 -21.82
CA THR A 173 13.53 -8.17 -22.95
C THR A 173 12.88 -8.64 -24.24
N SER A 174 12.90 -9.95 -24.50
CA SER A 174 12.26 -10.54 -25.71
C SER A 174 10.74 -10.27 -25.76
N PHE A 175 10.09 -10.12 -24.63
CA PHE A 175 8.66 -9.83 -24.50
C PHE A 175 8.35 -8.42 -23.98
N LYS A 176 9.29 -7.51 -24.10
CA LYS A 176 9.23 -6.13 -23.57
C LYS A 176 7.92 -5.41 -23.89
N GLN A 177 7.45 -5.50 -25.15
CA GLN A 177 6.25 -4.78 -25.58
C GLN A 177 5.02 -5.21 -24.76
N THR A 178 4.88 -6.50 -24.46
CA THR A 178 3.78 -7.01 -23.62
C THR A 178 3.81 -6.42 -22.20
N TYR A 179 5.01 -6.27 -21.63
CA TYR A 179 5.15 -5.63 -20.32
C TYR A 179 4.82 -4.14 -20.36
N ILE A 180 5.26 -3.43 -21.41
CA ILE A 180 4.96 -1.99 -21.59
C ILE A 180 3.44 -1.78 -21.72
N ASP A 181 2.76 -2.60 -22.54
CA ASP A 181 1.32 -2.49 -22.75
C ASP A 181 0.55 -2.81 -21.44
N ALA A 182 0.97 -3.84 -20.71
CA ALA A 182 0.40 -4.16 -19.41
C ALA A 182 0.65 -3.05 -18.38
N LEU A 183 1.84 -2.41 -18.38
CA LEU A 183 2.16 -1.30 -17.49
C LEU A 183 1.30 -0.07 -17.78
N LYS A 184 1.07 0.26 -19.05
CA LYS A 184 0.13 1.33 -19.45
C LYS A 184 -1.29 1.03 -18.96
N GLN A 185 -1.74 -0.23 -19.09
CA GLN A 185 -3.03 -0.67 -18.57
C GLN A 185 -3.08 -0.49 -17.05
N TYR A 186 -2.04 -0.91 -16.34
CA TYR A 186 -1.96 -0.76 -14.89
C TYR A 186 -1.96 0.71 -14.44
N TYR A 187 -1.32 1.61 -15.17
CA TYR A 187 -1.38 3.05 -14.86
C TYR A 187 -2.80 3.60 -14.90
N PHE A 188 -3.65 3.06 -15.76
CA PHE A 188 -5.07 3.45 -15.84
C PHE A 188 -5.94 2.72 -14.81
N VAL A 189 -5.79 1.40 -14.72
CA VAL A 189 -6.63 0.53 -13.88
C VAL A 189 -6.26 0.65 -12.40
N GLY A 190 -4.95 0.79 -12.11
CA GLY A 190 -4.41 0.70 -10.77
C GLY A 190 -4.41 -0.71 -10.21
N GLY A 191 -4.25 -0.80 -8.89
CA GLY A 191 -4.23 -2.05 -8.14
C GLY A 191 -5.47 -2.24 -7.25
N MET A 192 -6.51 -1.39 -7.33
CA MET A 192 -7.72 -1.61 -6.54
C MET A 192 -8.44 -2.88 -6.99
N PRO A 193 -8.72 -3.85 -6.07
CA PRO A 193 -9.20 -5.18 -6.47
C PRO A 193 -10.44 -5.19 -7.36
N GLU A 194 -11.45 -4.37 -7.05
CA GLU A 194 -12.68 -4.28 -7.85
C GLU A 194 -12.39 -3.77 -9.27
N ALA A 195 -11.54 -2.76 -9.40
CA ALA A 195 -11.14 -2.21 -10.70
C ALA A 195 -10.32 -3.23 -11.52
N VAL A 196 -9.39 -3.95 -10.88
CA VAL A 196 -8.58 -4.99 -11.53
C VAL A 196 -9.46 -6.17 -11.96
N GLN A 197 -10.41 -6.58 -11.13
CA GLN A 197 -11.32 -7.69 -11.43
C GLN A 197 -12.20 -7.34 -12.63
N SER A 198 -12.87 -6.19 -12.63
CA SER A 198 -13.70 -5.71 -13.74
C SER A 198 -12.89 -5.65 -15.04
N PHE A 199 -11.66 -5.10 -14.98
CA PHE A 199 -10.79 -5.06 -16.14
C PHE A 199 -10.36 -6.45 -16.61
N ALA A 200 -10.05 -7.37 -15.70
CA ALA A 200 -9.67 -8.74 -16.06
C ALA A 200 -10.80 -9.47 -16.80
N GLU A 201 -12.04 -9.28 -16.38
CA GLU A 201 -13.24 -9.91 -16.94
C GLU A 201 -13.70 -9.26 -18.25
N ASN A 202 -13.82 -7.93 -18.28
CA ASN A 202 -14.54 -7.20 -19.33
C ASN A 202 -13.64 -6.39 -20.26
N LYS A 203 -12.39 -6.09 -19.86
CA LYS A 203 -11.47 -5.21 -20.62
C LYS A 203 -12.05 -3.81 -20.90
N ASP A 204 -13.07 -3.38 -20.13
CA ASP A 204 -13.73 -2.08 -20.30
C ASP A 204 -13.13 -1.02 -19.36
N PHE A 205 -12.43 -0.06 -19.93
CA PHE A 205 -11.83 1.05 -19.19
C PHE A 205 -12.87 2.07 -18.69
N ASN A 206 -14.05 2.16 -19.30
CA ASN A 206 -15.11 3.04 -18.81
C ASN A 206 -15.71 2.51 -17.51
N GLU A 207 -15.97 1.19 -17.47
CA GLU A 207 -16.43 0.53 -16.25
C GLU A 207 -15.41 0.68 -15.11
N VAL A 208 -14.11 0.46 -15.41
CA VAL A 208 -13.03 0.70 -14.44
C VAL A 208 -13.08 2.14 -13.91
N ARG A 209 -13.28 3.14 -14.76
CA ARG A 209 -13.34 4.54 -14.35
C ARG A 209 -14.54 4.81 -13.43
N GLU A 210 -15.69 4.21 -13.69
CA GLU A 210 -16.85 4.34 -12.81
C GLU A 210 -16.62 3.68 -11.44
N ILE A 211 -15.94 2.52 -11.40
CA ILE A 211 -15.51 1.88 -10.15
C ILE A 211 -14.58 2.80 -9.37
N GLN A 212 -13.57 3.37 -10.01
CA GLN A 212 -12.62 4.29 -9.36
C GLN A 212 -13.31 5.53 -8.78
N LYS A 213 -14.27 6.12 -9.50
CA LYS A 213 -15.07 7.23 -8.99
C LYS A 213 -15.87 6.84 -7.74
N ARG A 214 -16.49 5.64 -7.73
CA ARG A 214 -17.20 5.13 -6.55
C ARG A 214 -16.28 4.93 -5.35
N ILE A 215 -15.08 4.39 -5.58
CA ILE A 215 -14.06 4.23 -4.53
C ILE A 215 -13.68 5.59 -3.93
N LEU A 216 -13.38 6.58 -4.77
CA LEU A 216 -13.01 7.93 -4.31
C LEU A 216 -14.16 8.59 -3.54
N ALA A 217 -15.39 8.48 -4.04
CA ALA A 217 -16.58 8.99 -3.35
C ALA A 217 -16.80 8.32 -1.98
N ALA A 218 -16.56 7.01 -1.88
CA ALA A 218 -16.64 6.29 -0.61
C ALA A 218 -15.59 6.79 0.40
N TYR A 219 -14.36 7.05 -0.04
CA TYR A 219 -13.33 7.64 0.82
C TYR A 219 -13.73 9.04 1.33
N GLU A 220 -14.30 9.88 0.47
CA GLU A 220 -14.76 11.21 0.90
C GLU A 220 -15.95 11.16 1.89
N GLN A 221 -16.80 10.13 1.80
CA GLN A 221 -17.84 9.87 2.79
C GLN A 221 -17.24 9.42 4.12
N ASP A 222 -16.21 8.56 4.09
CA ASP A 222 -15.50 8.10 5.28
C ASP A 222 -14.85 9.26 6.04
N PHE A 223 -14.35 10.29 5.34
CA PHE A 223 -13.84 11.51 5.99
C PHE A 223 -14.88 12.16 6.90
N SER A 224 -16.12 12.24 6.44
CA SER A 224 -17.22 12.84 7.20
C SER A 224 -17.75 11.93 8.31
N LYS A 225 -17.66 10.61 8.15
CA LYS A 225 -18.20 9.65 9.10
C LYS A 225 -17.26 9.40 10.28
N HIS A 226 -15.94 9.37 10.03
CA HIS A 226 -14.98 8.84 10.98
C HIS A 226 -13.91 9.84 11.44
N ALA A 227 -13.67 10.92 10.70
CA ALA A 227 -12.73 11.93 11.15
C ALA A 227 -13.39 12.93 12.09
N PRO A 228 -12.65 13.49 13.08
CA PRO A 228 -13.15 14.60 13.89
C PRO A 228 -13.64 15.75 13.01
N ASN A 229 -14.82 16.27 13.31
CA ASN A 229 -15.49 17.29 12.48
C ASN A 229 -14.61 18.51 12.15
N GLU A 230 -13.74 18.89 13.08
CA GLU A 230 -12.83 20.04 12.95
C GLU A 230 -11.77 19.88 11.87
N ILE A 231 -11.37 18.62 11.55
CA ILE A 231 -10.32 18.32 10.57
C ILE A 231 -10.89 17.89 9.21
N VAL A 232 -12.18 17.52 9.09
CA VAL A 232 -12.79 17.08 7.83
C VAL A 232 -12.58 18.08 6.69
N PRO A 233 -12.79 19.41 6.86
CA PRO A 233 -12.51 20.37 5.78
C PRO A 233 -11.04 20.37 5.35
N LYS A 234 -10.11 20.22 6.30
CA LYS A 234 -8.67 20.18 6.03
C LYS A 234 -8.28 18.92 5.28
N ILE A 235 -8.84 17.77 5.66
CA ILE A 235 -8.65 16.50 4.96
C ILE A 235 -9.10 16.63 3.49
N ARG A 236 -10.30 17.16 3.24
CA ARG A 236 -10.82 17.34 1.88
C ARG A 236 -9.96 18.29 1.03
N MET A 237 -9.53 19.42 1.60
CA MET A 237 -8.65 20.36 0.90
C MET A 237 -7.32 19.72 0.55
N LEU A 238 -6.70 19.00 1.49
CA LEU A 238 -5.46 18.29 1.28
C LEU A 238 -5.62 17.19 0.24
N TRP A 239 -6.65 16.34 0.36
CA TRP A 239 -6.99 15.28 -0.57
C TRP A 239 -7.10 15.78 -2.01
N ASN A 240 -7.88 16.83 -2.23
CA ASN A 240 -8.07 17.43 -3.56
C ASN A 240 -6.80 18.10 -4.11
N SER A 241 -5.84 18.46 -3.27
CA SER A 241 -4.57 19.06 -3.71
C SER A 241 -3.55 18.03 -4.22
N ILE A 242 -3.71 16.73 -3.94
CA ILE A 242 -2.71 15.70 -4.25
C ILE A 242 -2.30 15.67 -5.73
N PRO A 243 -3.23 15.67 -6.72
CA PRO A 243 -2.84 15.70 -8.13
C PRO A 243 -1.97 16.91 -8.49
N SER A 244 -2.31 18.09 -7.97
CA SER A 244 -1.56 19.33 -8.21
C SER A 244 -0.20 19.33 -7.52
N GLN A 245 -0.06 18.70 -6.34
CA GLN A 245 1.22 18.53 -5.65
C GLN A 245 2.18 17.66 -6.47
N LEU A 246 1.68 16.55 -7.02
CA LEU A 246 2.47 15.59 -7.78
C LEU A 246 2.78 16.03 -9.22
N ALA A 247 1.95 16.89 -9.81
CA ALA A 247 2.16 17.41 -11.16
C ALA A 247 3.35 18.36 -11.27
N ARG A 248 3.90 18.86 -10.16
CA ARG A 248 5.02 19.80 -10.18
C ARG A 248 6.34 19.08 -10.45
N GLU A 249 7.30 19.80 -11.03
CA GLU A 249 8.66 19.31 -11.26
C GLU A 249 9.32 18.87 -9.92
N ASN A 250 9.27 19.73 -8.91
CA ASN A 250 9.65 19.37 -7.55
C ASN A 250 8.40 18.97 -6.77
N LYS A 251 8.26 17.68 -6.47
CA LYS A 251 7.08 17.06 -5.82
C LYS A 251 7.10 17.20 -4.30
N LYS A 252 8.01 18.01 -3.72
CA LYS A 252 7.97 18.35 -2.31
C LYS A 252 6.60 18.96 -1.98
N PHE A 253 5.97 18.48 -0.91
CA PHE A 253 4.66 18.98 -0.49
C PHE A 253 4.71 20.47 -0.13
N VAL A 254 3.80 21.25 -0.69
CA VAL A 254 3.72 22.70 -0.50
C VAL A 254 2.35 23.06 0.08
N TYR A 255 2.32 23.49 1.33
CA TYR A 255 1.08 23.85 2.03
C TYR A 255 0.32 24.99 1.33
N GLY A 256 1.02 25.94 0.72
CA GLY A 256 0.41 27.03 -0.04
C GLY A 256 -0.42 26.61 -1.25
N LEU A 257 -0.23 25.39 -1.77
CA LEU A 257 -1.08 24.81 -2.83
C LEU A 257 -2.40 24.25 -2.29
N VAL A 258 -2.46 23.91 -1.00
CA VAL A 258 -3.70 23.51 -0.37
C VAL A 258 -4.59 24.73 -0.15
N ARG A 259 -3.99 25.83 0.35
CA ARG A 259 -4.62 27.12 0.58
C ARG A 259 -3.53 28.19 0.72
N GLU A 260 -3.76 29.37 0.16
CA GLU A 260 -2.87 30.52 0.37
C GLU A 260 -2.70 30.82 1.86
N GLY A 261 -1.44 31.02 2.30
CA GLY A 261 -1.08 31.27 3.69
C GLY A 261 -1.12 30.03 4.62
N ALA A 262 -1.41 28.82 4.10
CA ALA A 262 -1.44 27.61 4.88
C ALA A 262 -0.07 27.25 5.49
N ARG A 263 -0.06 26.78 6.73
CA ARG A 263 1.13 26.37 7.48
C ARG A 263 1.05 24.90 7.87
N ALA A 264 2.20 24.29 8.15
CA ALA A 264 2.31 22.88 8.54
C ALA A 264 1.35 22.52 9.68
N LYS A 265 1.36 23.29 10.77
CA LYS A 265 0.50 23.07 11.97
C LYS A 265 -1.00 22.98 11.67
N ASP A 266 -1.43 23.54 10.53
CA ASP A 266 -2.86 23.58 10.17
C ASP A 266 -3.32 22.26 9.55
N TYR A 267 -2.38 21.44 8.99
CA TYR A 267 -2.69 20.25 8.20
C TYR A 267 -2.01 18.97 8.70
N GLU A 268 -1.11 19.04 9.70
CA GLU A 268 -0.39 17.85 10.22
C GLU A 268 -1.35 16.73 10.65
N THR A 269 -2.40 17.07 11.41
CA THR A 269 -3.41 16.08 11.84
C THR A 269 -4.17 15.48 10.66
N ALA A 270 -4.46 16.28 9.63
CA ALA A 270 -5.13 15.76 8.42
C ALA A 270 -4.23 14.83 7.60
N ILE A 271 -2.92 15.14 7.51
CA ILE A 271 -1.93 14.27 6.86
C ILE A 271 -1.79 12.96 7.64
N LEU A 272 -1.68 13.04 8.97
CA LEU A 272 -1.59 11.87 9.84
C LEU A 272 -2.82 10.98 9.66
N TRP A 273 -4.01 11.56 9.72
CA TRP A 273 -5.27 10.84 9.54
C TRP A 273 -5.33 10.08 8.20
N LEU A 274 -5.00 10.75 7.07
CA LEU A 274 -4.96 10.10 5.76
C LEU A 274 -3.90 8.99 5.68
N SER A 275 -2.76 9.16 6.36
CA SER A 275 -1.68 8.17 6.41
C SER A 275 -2.09 6.95 7.23
N ASP A 276 -2.74 7.14 8.38
CA ASP A 276 -3.21 6.08 9.29
C ASP A 276 -4.35 5.27 8.66
N CYS A 277 -5.18 5.92 7.82
CA CYS A 277 -6.16 5.22 6.98
C CYS A 277 -5.53 4.44 5.81
N GLY A 278 -4.22 4.62 5.55
CA GLY A 278 -3.53 4.01 4.42
C GLY A 278 -3.88 4.60 3.06
N LEU A 279 -4.51 5.80 3.01
CA LEU A 279 -4.95 6.45 1.78
C LEU A 279 -3.84 7.22 1.09
N VAL A 280 -2.81 7.62 1.84
CA VAL A 280 -1.63 8.32 1.33
C VAL A 280 -0.34 7.74 1.91
N HIS A 281 0.74 7.90 1.17
CA HIS A 281 2.10 7.55 1.58
C HIS A 281 2.93 8.82 1.70
N LYS A 282 3.31 9.15 2.93
CA LYS A 282 4.26 10.23 3.21
C LYS A 282 5.68 9.69 3.05
N ILE A 283 6.44 10.26 2.13
CA ILE A 283 7.84 9.92 1.87
C ILE A 283 8.70 11.11 2.29
N SER A 284 9.45 10.95 3.37
CA SER A 284 10.26 12.01 3.95
C SER A 284 11.59 12.20 3.21
N ARG A 285 12.12 13.43 3.27
CA ARG A 285 13.47 13.73 2.81
C ARG A 285 14.51 13.16 3.77
N VAL A 286 15.66 12.73 3.22
CA VAL A 286 16.86 12.47 4.00
C VAL A 286 17.96 13.45 3.60
N ASN A 287 18.82 13.82 4.58
CA ASN A 287 19.89 14.79 4.39
C ASN A 287 21.26 14.11 4.14
N ALA A 288 21.37 12.82 4.42
CA ALA A 288 22.59 12.03 4.26
C ALA A 288 22.25 10.60 3.80
N ALA A 289 23.26 9.83 3.43
CA ALA A 289 23.15 8.45 2.95
C ALA A 289 23.68 7.40 3.98
N GLY A 290 23.61 7.73 5.28
CA GLY A 290 24.05 6.80 6.33
C GLY A 290 22.98 5.79 6.72
N ILE A 291 23.37 4.61 7.17
CA ILE A 291 22.48 3.59 7.74
C ILE A 291 22.43 3.74 9.27
N PRO A 292 21.25 3.76 9.88
CA PRO A 292 19.91 3.71 9.29
C PRO A 292 19.47 5.08 8.75
N LEU A 293 18.87 5.12 7.57
CA LEU A 293 18.39 6.36 6.93
C LEU A 293 17.40 7.15 7.80
N LYS A 294 16.65 6.47 8.63
CA LYS A 294 15.70 7.09 9.57
C LYS A 294 16.35 8.12 10.49
N ALA A 295 17.63 7.95 10.83
CA ALA A 295 18.37 8.89 11.67
C ALA A 295 18.65 10.24 10.97
N TYR A 296 18.54 10.29 9.64
CA TYR A 296 18.81 11.45 8.80
C TYR A 296 17.54 12.03 8.18
N GLU A 297 16.36 11.62 8.68
CA GLU A 297 15.06 12.05 8.21
C GLU A 297 14.80 13.53 8.53
N ASP A 298 14.39 14.29 7.51
CA ASP A 298 13.87 15.64 7.69
C ASP A 298 12.35 15.64 7.70
N LEU A 299 11.77 15.68 8.88
CA LEU A 299 10.33 15.65 9.10
C LEU A 299 9.57 16.84 8.48
N LYS A 300 10.27 17.95 8.13
CA LYS A 300 9.66 19.16 7.56
C LYS A 300 9.55 19.11 6.02
N ALA A 301 10.20 18.16 5.39
CA ALA A 301 10.22 18.04 3.94
C ALA A 301 9.79 16.61 3.53
N PHE A 302 8.70 16.50 2.79
CA PHE A 302 8.16 15.21 2.35
C PHE A 302 7.45 15.35 1.00
N LYS A 303 7.30 14.23 0.31
CA LYS A 303 6.39 14.03 -0.81
C LYS A 303 5.16 13.26 -0.31
N LEU A 304 3.99 13.49 -0.91
CA LEU A 304 2.76 12.82 -0.53
C LEU A 304 2.19 12.09 -1.75
N PHE A 305 2.25 10.77 -1.73
CA PHE A 305 1.72 9.91 -2.79
C PHE A 305 0.36 9.33 -2.40
N LEU A 306 -0.49 9.06 -3.38
CA LEU A 306 -1.76 8.39 -3.17
C LEU A 306 -1.55 6.88 -2.95
N VAL A 307 -2.53 6.20 -2.41
CA VAL A 307 -2.51 4.73 -2.23
C VAL A 307 -2.43 3.96 -3.54
N ASP A 308 -2.98 4.52 -4.63
CA ASP A 308 -3.12 3.82 -5.92
C ASP A 308 -2.98 4.75 -7.12
N VAL A 309 -2.24 4.29 -8.16
CA VAL A 309 -1.97 5.06 -9.37
C VAL A 309 -3.20 5.27 -10.25
N GLY A 310 -4.10 4.29 -10.32
CA GLY A 310 -5.35 4.39 -11.07
C GLY A 310 -6.31 5.41 -10.44
N LEU A 311 -6.39 5.44 -9.10
CA LEU A 311 -7.15 6.44 -8.37
C LEU A 311 -6.58 7.85 -8.58
N LEU A 312 -5.24 8.02 -8.58
CA LEU A 312 -4.61 9.30 -8.90
C LEU A 312 -4.98 9.77 -10.30
N GLY A 313 -4.93 8.87 -11.30
CA GLY A 313 -5.35 9.18 -12.67
C GLY A 313 -6.84 9.57 -12.76
N CYS A 314 -7.69 8.93 -11.95
CA CYS A 314 -9.11 9.29 -11.86
C CYS A 314 -9.33 10.68 -11.24
N MET A 315 -8.66 10.98 -10.12
CA MET A 315 -8.72 12.30 -9.46
C MET A 315 -8.23 13.42 -10.39
N ALA A 316 -7.22 13.16 -11.20
CA ALA A 316 -6.68 14.11 -12.18
C ALA A 316 -7.53 14.24 -13.44
N GLY A 317 -8.65 13.49 -13.57
CA GLY A 317 -9.49 13.51 -14.77
C GLY A 317 -8.83 12.90 -16.02
N LEU A 318 -7.84 12.04 -15.86
CA LEU A 318 -7.09 11.45 -16.95
C LEU A 318 -7.96 10.52 -17.80
N ARG A 319 -7.99 10.75 -19.11
CA ARG A 319 -8.76 9.93 -20.06
C ARG A 319 -7.93 8.78 -20.61
N GLN A 320 -8.61 7.67 -20.95
CA GLN A 320 -7.98 6.47 -21.51
C GLN A 320 -7.06 6.77 -22.71
N ARG A 321 -7.56 7.52 -23.71
CA ARG A 321 -6.79 7.87 -24.93
C ARG A 321 -5.48 8.58 -24.60
N THR A 322 -5.49 9.50 -23.66
CA THR A 322 -4.31 10.27 -23.25
C THR A 322 -3.20 9.35 -22.76
N LEU A 323 -3.55 8.29 -22.04
CA LEU A 323 -2.58 7.38 -21.42
C LEU A 323 -2.12 6.26 -22.35
N LEU A 324 -3.04 5.68 -23.13
CA LEU A 324 -2.72 4.51 -23.97
C LEU A 324 -2.07 4.92 -25.32
N ASP A 325 -2.58 5.97 -25.94
CA ASP A 325 -2.12 6.42 -27.27
C ASP A 325 -0.92 7.39 -27.19
N GLY A 326 -0.73 8.00 -26.01
CA GLY A 326 0.26 9.07 -25.77
C GLY A 326 -0.24 10.43 -26.30
N ASN A 327 0.18 11.51 -25.65
CA ASN A 327 -0.06 12.88 -26.10
C ASN A 327 1.07 13.75 -25.54
N ASP A 328 1.64 14.63 -26.35
CA ASP A 328 2.73 15.52 -25.94
C ASP A 328 2.36 16.42 -24.74
N LEU A 329 1.06 16.79 -24.62
CA LEU A 329 0.54 17.54 -23.46
C LEU A 329 0.50 16.73 -22.16
N PHE A 330 0.70 15.41 -22.23
CA PHE A 330 0.68 14.49 -21.08
C PHE A 330 2.04 14.32 -20.41
N ILE A 331 3.13 14.84 -20.99
CA ILE A 331 4.52 14.54 -20.59
C ILE A 331 4.77 14.83 -19.12
N GLU A 332 4.34 15.99 -18.60
CA GLU A 332 4.57 16.36 -17.19
C GLU A 332 3.84 15.44 -16.22
N PHE A 333 2.55 15.18 -16.46
CA PHE A 333 1.76 14.32 -15.58
C PHE A 333 2.17 12.83 -15.70
N LYS A 334 2.76 12.42 -16.82
CA LYS A 334 3.33 11.09 -17.00
C LYS A 334 4.46 10.82 -16.00
N GLY A 335 5.33 11.81 -15.75
CA GLY A 335 6.34 11.74 -14.70
C GLY A 335 5.72 11.54 -13.31
N ALA A 336 4.64 12.27 -13.00
CA ALA A 336 3.91 12.12 -11.74
C ALA A 336 3.32 10.71 -11.54
N LEU A 337 2.67 10.17 -12.58
CA LEU A 337 2.12 8.80 -12.55
C LEU A 337 3.22 7.75 -12.42
N THR A 338 4.36 7.95 -13.08
CA THR A 338 5.47 6.99 -13.01
C THR A 338 6.08 6.94 -11.62
N GLU A 339 6.32 8.09 -10.96
CA GLU A 339 6.80 8.10 -9.58
C GLU A 339 5.74 7.57 -8.61
N GLN A 340 4.46 7.90 -8.81
CA GLN A 340 3.35 7.32 -8.04
C GLN A 340 3.34 5.79 -8.14
N TYR A 341 3.49 5.26 -9.34
CA TYR A 341 3.58 3.81 -9.58
C TYR A 341 4.79 3.22 -8.86
N VAL A 342 5.98 3.80 -9.01
CA VAL A 342 7.19 3.31 -8.34
C VAL A 342 7.01 3.32 -6.83
N CYS A 343 6.50 4.40 -6.24
CA CYS A 343 6.19 4.47 -4.81
C CYS A 343 5.24 3.33 -4.38
N GLN A 344 4.16 3.12 -5.13
CA GLN A 344 3.18 2.07 -4.85
C GLN A 344 3.81 0.68 -4.89
N GLN A 345 4.67 0.37 -5.87
CA GLN A 345 5.35 -0.92 -5.94
C GLN A 345 6.36 -1.09 -4.80
N LEU A 346 7.18 -0.08 -4.51
CA LEU A 346 8.13 -0.13 -3.40
C LEU A 346 7.46 -0.38 -2.04
N LYS A 347 6.24 0.16 -1.82
CA LYS A 347 5.46 -0.06 -0.59
C LYS A 347 5.00 -1.51 -0.40
N THR A 348 4.95 -2.32 -1.45
CA THR A 348 4.58 -3.75 -1.34
C THR A 348 5.74 -4.62 -0.87
N ILE A 349 6.97 -4.11 -0.93
CA ILE A 349 8.18 -4.79 -0.48
C ILE A 349 8.28 -4.66 1.05
N GLU A 350 8.49 -5.79 1.72
CA GLU A 350 8.58 -5.86 3.17
C GLU A 350 9.88 -5.25 3.68
N ASP A 351 9.82 -4.63 4.85
CA ASP A 351 10.97 -4.07 5.59
C ASP A 351 11.81 -3.05 4.80
N LEU A 352 11.21 -2.43 3.75
CA LEU A 352 11.89 -1.45 2.92
C LEU A 352 11.68 -0.03 3.46
N GLY A 353 12.76 0.65 3.86
CA GLY A 353 12.75 2.07 4.15
C GLY A 353 12.71 2.88 2.85
N ILE A 354 11.75 3.80 2.72
CA ILE A 354 11.57 4.59 1.50
C ILE A 354 11.61 6.08 1.85
N TYR A 355 12.54 6.78 1.25
CA TYR A 355 12.81 8.20 1.43
C TYR A 355 13.07 8.87 0.06
N TYR A 356 13.33 10.18 0.04
CA TYR A 356 13.89 10.85 -1.11
C TYR A 356 15.04 11.77 -0.67
N TYR A 357 15.87 12.19 -1.61
CA TYR A 357 16.98 13.08 -1.31
C TYR A 357 16.90 14.35 -2.17
N THR A 358 17.21 15.48 -1.55
CA THR A 358 17.53 16.72 -2.26
C THR A 358 18.62 17.46 -1.49
N ASN A 359 19.58 18.04 -2.19
CA ASN A 359 20.59 18.87 -1.56
C ASN A 359 20.00 20.23 -1.11
N ASP A 360 20.69 20.94 -0.23
CA ASP A 360 20.20 22.21 0.35
C ASP A 360 19.92 23.29 -0.69
N ARG A 361 20.61 23.25 -1.84
CA ARG A 361 20.41 24.18 -2.95
C ARG A 361 19.28 23.77 -3.90
N GLY A 362 18.71 22.60 -3.72
CA GLY A 362 17.67 22.05 -4.62
C GLY A 362 18.16 21.66 -6.02
N SER A 363 19.48 21.68 -6.28
CA SER A 363 20.06 21.42 -7.60
C SER A 363 20.31 19.94 -7.89
N CYS A 364 20.18 19.08 -6.88
CA CYS A 364 20.30 17.62 -6.99
C CYS A 364 19.15 17.00 -6.23
N GLU A 365 18.27 16.34 -6.92
CA GLU A 365 17.15 15.57 -6.36
C GLU A 365 17.25 14.12 -6.84
N ILE A 366 17.02 13.16 -5.93
CA ILE A 366 16.86 11.74 -6.20
C ILE A 366 15.44 11.36 -5.78
N ASP A 367 14.69 10.78 -6.71
CA ASP A 367 13.25 10.53 -6.55
C ASP A 367 12.94 9.64 -5.35
N PHE A 368 13.73 8.56 -5.18
CA PHE A 368 13.66 7.69 -4.00
C PHE A 368 15.04 7.29 -3.52
N ILE A 369 15.17 7.17 -2.20
CA ILE A 369 16.28 6.51 -1.53
C ILE A 369 15.70 5.32 -0.79
N VAL A 370 16.16 4.14 -1.13
CA VAL A 370 15.67 2.88 -0.58
C VAL A 370 16.68 2.34 0.43
N ASP A 371 16.22 2.01 1.63
CA ASP A 371 16.99 1.38 2.70
C ASP A 371 16.52 -0.06 2.84
N THR A 372 17.38 -1.01 2.53
CA THR A 372 17.11 -2.46 2.69
C THR A 372 17.54 -2.97 4.06
N GLY A 373 18.09 -2.12 4.93
CA GLY A 373 18.73 -2.48 6.18
C GLY A 373 20.21 -2.86 6.03
N GLU A 374 20.63 -3.31 4.85
CA GLU A 374 22.02 -3.68 4.53
C GLU A 374 22.70 -2.62 3.64
N GLN A 375 21.94 -2.00 2.73
CA GLN A 375 22.44 -1.01 1.78
C GLN A 375 21.45 0.11 1.51
N VAL A 376 21.98 1.24 1.06
CA VAL A 376 21.20 2.42 0.63
C VAL A 376 21.28 2.53 -0.88
N ILE A 377 20.13 2.42 -1.55
CA ILE A 377 20.01 2.43 -3.00
C ILE A 377 19.34 3.73 -3.46
N PRO A 378 20.06 4.68 -4.10
CA PRO A 378 19.43 5.81 -4.76
C PRO A 378 18.72 5.36 -6.05
N VAL A 379 17.48 5.83 -6.25
CA VAL A 379 16.62 5.45 -7.36
C VAL A 379 16.14 6.70 -8.08
N GLU A 380 16.55 6.81 -9.33
CA GLU A 380 16.09 7.84 -10.27
C GLU A 380 15.00 7.25 -11.17
N VAL A 381 13.86 7.91 -11.27
CA VAL A 381 12.70 7.46 -12.05
C VAL A 381 12.63 8.21 -13.37
N LYS A 382 12.53 7.48 -14.48
CA LYS A 382 12.36 8.03 -15.82
C LYS A 382 11.14 7.42 -16.50
N ALA A 383 10.21 8.27 -16.93
CA ALA A 383 8.97 7.83 -17.58
C ALA A 383 9.19 7.27 -19.00
N GLU A 384 10.35 7.51 -19.58
CA GLU A 384 10.72 7.15 -20.97
C GLU A 384 12.04 6.38 -21.01
N THR A 385 12.55 6.20 -22.23
CA THR A 385 13.85 5.54 -22.51
C THR A 385 15.06 6.46 -22.33
N ASN A 386 14.87 7.76 -22.03
CA ASN A 386 15.98 8.69 -21.83
C ASN A 386 16.75 8.35 -20.55
N LEU A 387 18.01 7.99 -20.73
CA LEU A 387 18.88 7.49 -19.66
C LEU A 387 19.75 8.60 -19.00
N ARG A 388 19.54 9.86 -19.31
CA ARG A 388 20.30 10.96 -18.66
C ARG A 388 19.86 11.13 -17.20
N ALA A 389 20.79 10.96 -16.27
CA ALA A 389 20.54 11.03 -14.83
C ALA A 389 21.66 11.84 -14.15
N LYS A 390 21.69 13.18 -14.37
CA LYS A 390 22.71 14.06 -13.78
C LYS A 390 22.71 14.04 -12.25
N SER A 391 21.51 14.07 -11.65
CA SER A 391 21.36 14.03 -10.19
C SER A 391 21.93 12.73 -9.61
N LEU A 392 21.64 11.59 -10.25
CA LEU A 392 22.14 10.31 -9.80
C LEU A 392 23.68 10.24 -9.84
N LYS A 393 24.29 10.77 -10.91
CA LYS A 393 25.75 10.89 -11.00
C LYS A 393 26.33 11.76 -9.88
N THR A 394 25.75 12.94 -9.65
CA THR A 394 26.17 13.84 -8.56
C THR A 394 26.03 13.17 -7.19
N TYR A 395 24.96 12.39 -6.98
CA TYR A 395 24.77 11.64 -5.76
C TYR A 395 25.82 10.55 -5.59
N GLN A 396 26.13 9.78 -6.66
CA GLN A 396 27.16 8.74 -6.66
C GLN A 396 28.57 9.32 -6.36
N GLU A 397 28.90 10.48 -6.93
CA GLU A 397 30.17 11.15 -6.66
C GLU A 397 30.29 11.61 -5.20
N LYS A 398 29.16 11.99 -4.57
CA LYS A 398 29.15 12.50 -3.19
C LYS A 398 29.14 11.37 -2.14
N PHE A 399 28.33 10.35 -2.35
CA PHE A 399 28.03 9.33 -1.32
C PHE A 399 28.59 7.95 -1.64
N ALA A 400 29.07 7.73 -2.86
CA ALA A 400 29.66 6.47 -3.34
C ALA A 400 28.85 5.20 -2.97
N PRO A 401 27.53 5.14 -3.25
CA PRO A 401 26.75 3.96 -2.93
C PRO A 401 27.28 2.73 -3.67
N GLU A 402 27.08 1.53 -3.10
CA GLU A 402 27.50 0.28 -3.74
C GLU A 402 26.76 0.05 -5.06
N ILE A 403 25.48 0.42 -5.09
CA ILE A 403 24.63 0.34 -6.26
C ILE A 403 23.75 1.59 -6.37
N ALA A 404 23.50 2.04 -7.59
CA ALA A 404 22.53 3.09 -7.91
C ALA A 404 21.59 2.57 -9.00
N VAL A 405 20.30 2.86 -8.86
CA VAL A 405 19.29 2.37 -9.77
C VAL A 405 18.67 3.54 -10.54
N ARG A 406 18.58 3.35 -11.84
CA ARG A 406 17.69 4.15 -12.69
C ARG A 406 16.58 3.22 -13.18
N THR A 407 15.33 3.54 -12.89
CA THR A 407 14.21 2.80 -13.44
C THR A 407 13.57 3.55 -14.59
N SER A 408 13.36 2.86 -15.71
CA SER A 408 12.92 3.47 -16.97
C SER A 408 12.20 2.46 -17.88
N MET A 409 11.75 2.88 -19.07
CA MET A 409 11.23 1.98 -20.11
C MET A 409 12.35 1.27 -20.91
N ALA A 410 13.63 1.54 -20.62
CA ALA A 410 14.74 0.84 -21.25
C ALA A 410 14.94 -0.56 -20.63
N ASP A 411 15.68 -1.40 -21.35
CA ASP A 411 15.95 -2.78 -20.91
C ASP A 411 16.88 -2.81 -19.68
N PHE A 412 16.88 -3.95 -19.00
CA PHE A 412 17.82 -4.18 -17.91
C PHE A 412 19.26 -4.06 -18.40
N LYS A 413 20.06 -3.27 -17.70
CA LYS A 413 21.48 -3.13 -17.95
C LYS A 413 22.21 -2.85 -16.65
N LYS A 414 23.28 -3.56 -16.40
CA LYS A 414 24.18 -3.30 -15.27
C LYS A 414 25.52 -2.80 -15.79
N GLU A 415 25.92 -1.60 -15.37
CA GLU A 415 27.18 -0.94 -15.75
C GLU A 415 27.90 -0.52 -14.45
N ASP A 416 28.90 -1.28 -14.05
CA ASP A 416 29.60 -1.08 -12.78
C ASP A 416 28.60 -0.98 -11.60
N ARG A 417 28.47 0.19 -10.99
CA ARG A 417 27.56 0.47 -9.87
C ARG A 417 26.20 1.03 -10.30
N LEU A 418 25.96 1.19 -11.60
CA LEU A 418 24.69 1.71 -12.12
C LEU A 418 23.89 0.59 -12.76
N VAL A 419 22.65 0.41 -12.28
CA VAL A 419 21.70 -0.53 -12.86
C VAL A 419 20.55 0.24 -13.49
N ASN A 420 20.25 -0.02 -14.77
CA ASN A 420 18.97 0.33 -15.35
C ASN A 420 18.01 -0.83 -15.14
N LEU A 421 17.01 -0.62 -14.29
CA LEU A 421 15.96 -1.60 -13.98
C LEU A 421 14.70 -1.19 -14.73
N PRO A 422 14.11 -2.05 -15.57
CA PRO A 422 12.85 -1.73 -16.26
C PRO A 422 11.75 -1.36 -15.25
N LEU A 423 10.92 -0.36 -15.54
CA LEU A 423 9.84 0.08 -14.66
C LEU A 423 8.93 -1.07 -14.21
N TYR A 424 8.60 -1.98 -15.12
CA TYR A 424 7.78 -3.15 -14.82
C TYR A 424 8.47 -4.20 -13.95
N ALA A 425 9.77 -4.04 -13.68
CA ALA A 425 10.57 -4.90 -12.80
C ALA A 425 10.97 -4.21 -11.49
N VAL A 426 10.44 -3.02 -11.17
CA VAL A 426 10.88 -2.21 -10.02
C VAL A 426 10.73 -2.92 -8.67
N GLU A 427 9.82 -3.89 -8.55
CA GLU A 427 9.68 -4.72 -7.35
C GLU A 427 10.93 -5.60 -7.05
N GLN A 428 11.86 -5.75 -8.01
CA GLN A 428 13.09 -6.53 -7.84
C GLN A 428 14.23 -5.72 -7.19
N ILE A 429 14.00 -4.45 -6.87
CA ILE A 429 15.06 -3.55 -6.40
C ILE A 429 15.74 -4.03 -5.12
N ALA A 430 15.01 -4.71 -4.24
CA ALA A 430 15.53 -5.23 -2.97
C ALA A 430 16.39 -6.50 -3.17
N GLU A 431 16.41 -7.06 -4.38
CA GLU A 431 17.13 -8.30 -4.71
C GLU A 431 18.37 -8.03 -5.59
N LEU A 432 18.70 -6.73 -5.86
CA LEU A 432 19.86 -6.31 -6.65
C LEU A 432 21.16 -6.38 -5.84
#